data_3893fee8a06b603d19aacd5a4c14c11b
#
_entry.id   3893fee8a06b603d19aacd5a4c14c11b
#
_cell.length_a   1.000
_cell.length_b   1.000
_cell.length_c   1.000
_cell.angle_alpha   90.00
_cell.angle_beta   90.00
_cell.angle_gamma   90.00
#
_symmetry.space_group_name_H-M   'P 1'
#
loop_
_entity.id
_entity.type
_entity.pdbx_description
1 polymer ?
#
loop_
_entity_poly.entity_id
_entity_poly.type
_entity_poly.pdbx_seq_one_letter_code
_entity_poly.pdbx_strand_id
1 'polypeptide(L)'
;MLPAAQHAAVVEVAPYFCDAFGNATRIDYGTGHEASFASWLLCLAKLGAFGERDRRALVTRVFGTYLRLMRLLQTTYWLEPAGSHGVWGLDDYQFLPFLWGAAQLEGHPELRPSCIHDDRAVAEGAPAYLYLAAVSFVRGVKRGPLRETSPMLSDISQLPAWGRVTAGMLRMYEAEVLGKLPIAQHFQFATLLQFDPQPAAEPAEGAAA
;
A
#
# COMPACT_ATOMS: atom_id res chain seq x y z
N MET A 1 -17.13 -16.00 -8.36
CA MET A 1 -16.78 -16.49 -9.72
C MET A 1 -17.34 -15.47 -10.70
N LEU A 2 -16.56 -15.00 -11.67
CA LEU A 2 -17.04 -14.05 -12.68
C LEU A 2 -18.10 -14.71 -13.57
N PRO A 3 -19.15 -13.98 -14.00
CA PRO A 3 -20.10 -14.45 -14.98
C PRO A 3 -19.42 -14.91 -16.29
N ALA A 4 -19.98 -15.89 -16.99
CA ALA A 4 -19.38 -16.43 -18.23
C ALA A 4 -19.07 -15.33 -19.27
N ALA A 5 -19.93 -14.31 -19.39
CA ALA A 5 -19.72 -13.16 -20.29
C ALA A 5 -18.45 -12.34 -19.95
N GLN A 6 -17.91 -12.47 -18.76
CA GLN A 6 -16.72 -11.74 -18.30
C GLN A 6 -15.46 -12.63 -18.27
N HIS A 7 -15.53 -13.88 -18.69
CA HIS A 7 -14.37 -14.78 -18.66
C HIS A 7 -13.24 -14.28 -19.57
N ALA A 8 -13.53 -13.53 -20.63
CA ALA A 8 -12.51 -12.89 -21.46
C ALA A 8 -11.62 -11.91 -20.68
N ALA A 9 -12.14 -11.28 -19.62
CA ALA A 9 -11.36 -10.36 -18.79
C ALA A 9 -10.30 -11.05 -17.94
N VAL A 10 -10.33 -12.38 -17.81
CA VAL A 10 -9.36 -13.14 -17.02
C VAL A 10 -7.92 -12.87 -17.48
N VAL A 11 -7.71 -12.70 -18.79
CA VAL A 11 -6.37 -12.41 -19.35
C VAL A 11 -5.79 -11.07 -18.85
N GLU A 12 -6.64 -10.10 -18.51
CA GLU A 12 -6.22 -8.81 -17.97
C GLU A 12 -6.13 -8.84 -16.43
N VAL A 13 -6.95 -9.66 -15.76
CA VAL A 13 -7.07 -9.65 -14.30
C VAL A 13 -6.08 -10.61 -13.64
N ALA A 14 -5.85 -11.79 -14.23
CA ALA A 14 -5.01 -12.83 -13.65
C ALA A 14 -3.54 -12.39 -13.45
N PRO A 15 -2.90 -11.66 -14.39
CA PRO A 15 -1.53 -11.21 -14.19
C PRO A 15 -1.34 -10.37 -12.92
N TYR A 16 -2.25 -9.44 -12.63
CA TYR A 16 -2.20 -8.64 -11.40
C TYR A 16 -2.30 -9.50 -10.15
N PHE A 17 -3.17 -10.51 -10.16
CA PHE A 17 -3.28 -11.44 -9.03
C PHE A 17 -2.02 -12.27 -8.85
N CYS A 18 -1.45 -12.79 -9.94
CA CYS A 18 -0.24 -13.59 -9.88
C CYS A 18 0.97 -12.77 -9.38
N ASP A 19 1.10 -11.53 -9.87
CA ASP A 19 2.20 -10.63 -9.48
C ASP A 19 2.07 -10.12 -8.03
N ALA A 20 0.86 -10.14 -7.46
CA ALA A 20 0.60 -9.63 -6.12
C ALA A 20 1.34 -10.34 -4.99
N PHE A 21 1.88 -11.54 -5.22
CA PHE A 21 2.51 -12.36 -4.18
C PHE A 21 4.03 -12.33 -4.18
N GLY A 22 4.63 -11.41 -4.94
CA GLY A 22 6.08 -11.28 -5.05
C GLY A 22 6.65 -12.08 -6.22
N ASN A 23 7.97 -12.06 -6.35
CA ASN A 23 8.68 -12.73 -7.42
C ASN A 23 9.47 -13.92 -6.90
N ALA A 24 9.10 -15.13 -7.31
CA ALA A 24 9.72 -16.37 -6.84
C ALA A 24 11.18 -16.55 -7.33
N THR A 25 11.56 -15.90 -8.43
CA THR A 25 12.93 -15.99 -8.97
C THR A 25 13.86 -15.03 -8.21
N ARG A 26 13.40 -13.82 -7.93
CA ARG A 26 14.17 -12.83 -7.16
C ARG A 26 14.01 -13.02 -5.64
N ILE A 27 13.04 -13.82 -5.22
CA ILE A 27 12.69 -14.04 -3.80
C ILE A 27 12.43 -12.70 -3.12
N ASP A 28 11.68 -11.81 -3.78
CA ASP A 28 11.40 -10.45 -3.32
C ASP A 28 9.91 -10.14 -3.28
N TYR A 29 9.57 -9.09 -2.50
CA TYR A 29 8.24 -8.50 -2.41
C TYR A 29 8.39 -7.01 -2.07
N GLY A 30 7.46 -6.18 -2.54
CA GLY A 30 7.44 -4.76 -2.22
C GLY A 30 6.16 -4.06 -2.65
N THR A 31 6.16 -2.73 -2.56
CA THR A 31 4.99 -1.87 -2.84
C THR A 31 4.42 -2.04 -4.25
N GLY A 32 5.23 -2.45 -5.23
CA GLY A 32 4.76 -2.77 -6.58
C GLY A 32 3.85 -3.99 -6.60
N HIS A 33 4.21 -5.06 -5.90
CA HIS A 33 3.39 -6.27 -5.77
C HIS A 33 2.12 -5.98 -4.97
N GLU A 34 2.20 -5.16 -3.92
CA GLU A 34 1.02 -4.68 -3.19
C GLU A 34 0.10 -3.86 -4.10
N ALA A 35 0.66 -3.00 -4.96
CA ALA A 35 -0.11 -2.22 -5.93
C ALA A 35 -0.77 -3.11 -6.98
N SER A 36 -0.12 -4.21 -7.40
CA SER A 36 -0.73 -5.23 -8.26
C SER A 36 -1.96 -5.87 -7.58
N PHE A 37 -1.92 -6.15 -6.27
CA PHE A 37 -3.10 -6.63 -5.55
C PHE A 37 -4.24 -5.59 -5.54
N ALA A 38 -3.92 -4.32 -5.30
CA ALA A 38 -4.92 -3.25 -5.35
C ALA A 38 -5.51 -3.08 -6.76
N SER A 39 -4.68 -3.17 -7.80
CA SER A 39 -5.10 -3.12 -9.19
C SER A 39 -6.00 -4.30 -9.56
N TRP A 40 -5.69 -5.50 -9.07
CA TRP A 40 -6.57 -6.67 -9.20
C TRP A 40 -7.96 -6.41 -8.59
N LEU A 41 -8.03 -5.88 -7.37
CA LEU A 41 -9.31 -5.50 -6.73
C LEU A 41 -10.06 -4.44 -7.55
N LEU A 42 -9.35 -3.45 -8.09
CA LEU A 42 -9.93 -2.40 -8.93
C LEU A 42 -10.51 -2.99 -10.23
N CYS A 43 -9.79 -3.88 -10.90
CA CYS A 43 -10.30 -4.58 -12.08
C CYS A 43 -11.59 -5.35 -11.79
N LEU A 44 -11.62 -6.09 -10.67
CA LEU A 44 -12.83 -6.81 -10.25
C LEU A 44 -14.00 -5.87 -9.93
N ALA A 45 -13.73 -4.72 -9.32
CA ALA A 45 -14.74 -3.70 -9.07
C ALA A 45 -15.29 -3.11 -10.39
N LYS A 46 -14.41 -2.80 -11.36
CA LYS A 46 -14.83 -2.35 -12.70
C LYS A 46 -15.68 -3.38 -13.46
N LEU A 47 -15.44 -4.66 -13.22
CA LEU A 47 -16.26 -5.76 -13.73
C LEU A 47 -17.58 -5.97 -12.97
N GLY A 48 -17.84 -5.16 -11.94
CA GLY A 48 -19.07 -5.26 -11.14
C GLY A 48 -19.11 -6.42 -10.15
N ALA A 49 -17.95 -7.07 -9.87
CA ALA A 49 -17.88 -8.12 -8.86
C ALA A 49 -18.09 -7.59 -7.43
N PHE A 50 -17.84 -6.30 -7.22
CA PHE A 50 -17.98 -5.59 -5.95
C PHE A 50 -18.73 -4.27 -6.15
N GLY A 51 -19.57 -3.91 -5.18
CA GLY A 51 -20.27 -2.63 -5.13
C GLY A 51 -19.76 -1.72 -4.01
N GLU A 52 -20.36 -0.54 -3.89
CA GLU A 52 -19.98 0.43 -2.85
C GLU A 52 -20.11 -0.13 -1.43
N ARG A 53 -21.10 -1.00 -1.20
CA ARG A 53 -21.34 -1.65 0.11
C ARG A 53 -20.19 -2.57 0.52
N ASP A 54 -19.41 -3.05 -0.44
CA ASP A 54 -18.32 -4.00 -0.21
C ASP A 54 -17.00 -3.31 0.11
N ARG A 55 -16.84 -2.00 -0.16
CA ARG A 55 -15.57 -1.26 -0.02
C ARG A 55 -14.90 -1.49 1.32
N ARG A 56 -15.66 -1.41 2.41
CA ARG A 56 -15.13 -1.67 3.75
C ARG A 56 -14.62 -3.09 3.90
N ALA A 57 -15.37 -4.08 3.40
CA ALA A 57 -14.97 -5.48 3.47
C ALA A 57 -13.75 -5.79 2.59
N LEU A 58 -13.63 -5.13 1.42
CA LEU A 58 -12.44 -5.24 0.57
C LEU A 58 -11.17 -4.83 1.32
N VAL A 59 -11.21 -3.73 2.05
CA VAL A 59 -10.04 -3.26 2.83
C VAL A 59 -9.84 -4.11 4.08
N THR A 60 -10.87 -4.30 4.90
CA THR A 60 -10.69 -4.89 6.23
C THR A 60 -10.60 -6.41 6.22
N ARG A 61 -11.23 -7.08 5.25
CA ARG A 61 -11.25 -8.54 5.16
C ARG A 61 -10.36 -9.07 4.03
N VAL A 62 -10.60 -8.63 2.80
CA VAL A 62 -9.88 -9.18 1.64
C VAL A 62 -8.42 -8.76 1.69
N PHE A 63 -8.14 -7.46 1.71
CA PHE A 63 -6.77 -6.97 1.84
C PHE A 63 -6.15 -7.35 3.19
N GLY A 64 -6.89 -7.29 4.29
CA GLY A 64 -6.39 -7.74 5.58
C GLY A 64 -5.96 -9.22 5.59
N THR A 65 -6.64 -10.09 4.81
CA THR A 65 -6.22 -11.50 4.66
C THR A 65 -4.96 -11.62 3.79
N TYR A 66 -4.93 -10.91 2.68
CA TYR A 66 -3.75 -10.80 1.83
C TYR A 66 -2.52 -10.30 2.63
N LEU A 67 -2.68 -9.24 3.42
CA LEU A 67 -1.63 -8.68 4.26
C LEU A 67 -1.05 -9.70 5.25
N ARG A 68 -1.92 -10.47 5.90
CA ARG A 68 -1.48 -11.55 6.81
C ARG A 68 -0.69 -12.64 6.08
N LEU A 69 -1.16 -13.03 4.89
CA LEU A 69 -0.46 -14.01 4.05
C LEU A 69 0.91 -13.48 3.64
N MET A 70 0.99 -12.22 3.18
CA MET A 70 2.26 -11.64 2.76
C MET A 70 3.26 -11.51 3.91
N ARG A 71 2.82 -11.12 5.09
CA ARG A 71 3.68 -11.09 6.29
C ARG A 71 4.19 -12.48 6.67
N LEU A 72 3.34 -13.51 6.53
CA LEU A 72 3.76 -14.90 6.74
C LEU A 72 4.84 -15.31 5.72
N LEU A 73 4.63 -15.01 4.43
CA LEU A 73 5.61 -15.31 3.37
C LEU A 73 6.93 -14.55 3.60
N GLN A 74 6.85 -13.25 3.90
CA GLN A 74 8.02 -12.40 4.18
C GLN A 74 8.88 -12.98 5.30
N THR A 75 8.27 -13.39 6.40
CA THR A 75 9.00 -13.89 7.57
C THR A 75 9.42 -15.35 7.44
N THR A 76 8.67 -16.17 6.68
CA THR A 76 9.01 -17.59 6.47
C THR A 76 10.14 -17.77 5.47
N TYR A 77 10.12 -17.01 4.39
CA TYR A 77 11.07 -17.15 3.27
C TYR A 77 12.13 -16.06 3.22
N TRP A 78 12.12 -15.13 4.18
CA TRP A 78 13.06 -14.00 4.25
C TRP A 78 13.11 -13.24 2.93
N LEU A 79 11.92 -12.87 2.41
CA LEU A 79 11.81 -12.17 1.13
C LEU A 79 12.61 -10.86 1.18
N GLU A 80 13.35 -10.59 0.11
CA GLU A 80 14.07 -9.32 -0.04
C GLU A 80 13.08 -8.17 -0.33
N PRO A 81 13.30 -6.97 0.21
CA PRO A 81 12.49 -5.81 -0.12
C PRO A 81 12.70 -5.37 -1.57
N ALA A 82 11.64 -5.40 -2.38
CA ALA A 82 11.69 -4.93 -3.77
C ALA A 82 11.56 -3.40 -3.81
N GLY A 83 12.65 -2.71 -4.15
CA GLY A 83 12.65 -1.24 -4.32
C GLY A 83 12.56 -0.45 -3.00
N SER A 84 12.96 -1.04 -1.88
CA SER A 84 13.00 -0.35 -0.60
C SER A 84 13.95 0.84 -0.59
N HIS A 85 13.54 1.92 0.06
CA HIS A 85 14.39 3.07 0.39
C HIS A 85 15.12 2.88 1.74
N GLY A 86 15.10 1.68 2.30
CA GLY A 86 15.65 1.39 3.62
C GLY A 86 14.98 2.23 4.71
N VAL A 87 15.77 2.76 5.63
CA VAL A 87 15.24 3.59 6.75
C VAL A 87 14.58 4.89 6.32
N TRP A 88 14.82 5.34 5.09
CA TRP A 88 14.21 6.56 4.53
C TRP A 88 12.86 6.30 3.86
N GLY A 89 12.44 5.04 3.73
CA GLY A 89 11.12 4.66 3.26
C GLY A 89 10.09 4.64 4.38
N LEU A 90 8.81 4.56 3.98
CA LEU A 90 7.71 4.38 4.94
C LEU A 90 7.80 3.00 5.59
N ASP A 91 7.95 1.98 4.78
CA ASP A 91 8.18 0.58 5.15
C ASP A 91 8.95 -0.12 4.04
N ASP A 92 9.56 -1.26 4.35
CA ASP A 92 10.37 -2.01 3.38
C ASP A 92 9.51 -2.76 2.35
N TYR A 93 8.27 -3.12 2.70
CA TYR A 93 7.42 -4.01 1.91
C TYR A 93 6.08 -3.42 1.50
N GLN A 94 5.44 -2.61 2.35
CA GLN A 94 4.04 -2.27 2.23
C GLN A 94 3.78 -0.78 2.41
N PHE A 95 2.76 -0.27 1.73
CA PHE A 95 2.32 1.11 1.82
C PHE A 95 0.84 1.23 2.23
N LEU A 96 -0.02 0.42 1.63
CA LEU A 96 -1.47 0.53 1.77
C LEU A 96 -2.00 0.32 3.20
N PRO A 97 -1.41 -0.51 4.07
CA PRO A 97 -1.85 -0.60 5.46
C PRO A 97 -1.72 0.72 6.21
N PHE A 98 -0.73 1.55 5.87
CA PHE A 98 -0.56 2.87 6.45
C PHE A 98 -1.55 3.88 5.87
N LEU A 99 -1.73 3.93 4.56
CA LEU A 99 -2.68 4.81 3.91
C LEU A 99 -4.12 4.53 4.35
N TRP A 100 -4.57 3.29 4.18
CA TRP A 100 -5.94 2.90 4.55
C TRP A 100 -6.15 2.88 6.07
N GLY A 101 -5.12 2.53 6.83
CA GLY A 101 -5.15 2.57 8.28
C GLY A 101 -5.21 3.99 8.84
N ALA A 102 -4.57 4.98 8.19
CA ALA A 102 -4.72 6.38 8.54
C ALA A 102 -6.16 6.86 8.31
N ALA A 103 -6.74 6.52 7.14
CA ALA A 103 -8.14 6.81 6.84
C ALA A 103 -9.11 6.14 7.83
N GLN A 104 -8.80 4.93 8.29
CA GLN A 104 -9.58 4.21 9.30
C GLN A 104 -9.62 4.93 10.65
N LEU A 105 -8.57 5.68 10.97
CA LEU A 105 -8.41 6.42 12.24
C LEU A 105 -8.88 7.88 12.17
N GLU A 106 -9.33 8.35 11.01
CA GLU A 106 -9.88 9.71 10.88
C GLU A 106 -11.06 9.93 11.84
N GLY A 107 -11.00 11.02 12.58
CA GLY A 107 -12.03 11.33 13.57
C GLY A 107 -12.02 10.46 14.83
N HIS A 108 -11.03 9.59 15.01
CA HIS A 108 -10.96 8.78 16.23
C HIS A 108 -10.81 9.67 17.46
N PRO A 109 -11.64 9.49 18.52
CA PRO A 109 -11.70 10.41 19.66
C PRO A 109 -10.43 10.45 20.50
N GLU A 110 -9.74 9.33 20.64
CA GLU A 110 -8.60 9.18 21.57
C GLU A 110 -7.27 8.97 20.86
N LEU A 111 -7.25 8.15 19.78
CA LEU A 111 -6.01 7.81 19.09
C LEU A 111 -5.60 8.94 18.13
N ARG A 112 -4.53 9.65 18.46
CA ARG A 112 -3.85 10.62 17.59
C ARG A 112 -2.68 9.96 16.87
N PRO A 113 -2.14 10.55 15.79
CA PRO A 113 -0.97 9.98 15.09
C PRO A 113 0.21 9.65 16.00
N SER A 114 0.44 10.46 17.04
CA SER A 114 1.50 10.23 18.03
C SER A 114 1.33 8.95 18.88
N CYS A 115 0.15 8.32 18.88
CA CYS A 115 -0.09 7.07 19.61
C CYS A 115 0.81 5.92 19.17
N ILE A 116 1.41 6.03 17.96
CA ILE A 116 2.37 5.01 17.50
C ILE A 116 3.63 4.92 18.38
N HIS A 117 3.89 5.88 19.25
CA HIS A 117 5.00 5.82 20.22
C HIS A 117 4.59 5.20 21.56
N ASP A 118 3.32 4.94 21.79
CA ASP A 118 2.79 4.26 22.96
C ASP A 118 2.61 2.76 22.67
N ASP A 119 3.40 1.92 23.32
CA ASP A 119 3.39 0.48 23.12
C ASP A 119 2.03 -0.15 23.46
N ARG A 120 1.35 0.39 24.48
CA ARG A 120 0.04 -0.08 24.89
C ARG A 120 -1.01 0.27 23.83
N ALA A 121 -1.04 1.51 23.38
CA ALA A 121 -1.96 1.96 22.33
C ALA A 121 -1.79 1.16 21.04
N VAL A 122 -0.54 0.88 20.65
CA VAL A 122 -0.24 0.04 19.49
C VAL A 122 -0.72 -1.39 19.69
N ALA A 123 -0.44 -2.02 20.84
CA ALA A 123 -0.82 -3.40 21.12
C ALA A 123 -2.35 -3.57 21.17
N GLU A 124 -3.05 -2.67 21.86
CA GLU A 124 -4.52 -2.71 21.99
C GLU A 124 -5.22 -2.36 20.66
N GLY A 125 -4.66 -1.45 19.86
CA GLY A 125 -5.25 -1.01 18.60
C GLY A 125 -4.91 -1.87 17.39
N ALA A 126 -3.80 -2.61 17.39
CA ALA A 126 -3.37 -3.42 16.25
C ALA A 126 -4.41 -4.45 15.75
N PRO A 127 -5.23 -5.10 16.59
CA PRO A 127 -6.27 -6.00 16.12
C PRO A 127 -7.38 -5.32 15.30
N ALA A 128 -7.60 -4.01 15.50
CA ALA A 128 -8.71 -3.26 14.92
C ALA A 128 -8.30 -2.32 13.78
N TYR A 129 -7.07 -1.79 13.82
CA TYR A 129 -6.62 -0.71 12.94
C TYR A 129 -5.39 -1.13 12.13
N LEU A 130 -5.49 -1.04 10.81
CA LEU A 130 -4.41 -1.43 9.87
C LEU A 130 -3.11 -0.67 10.12
N TYR A 131 -3.20 0.64 10.43
CA TYR A 131 -2.00 1.44 10.72
C TYR A 131 -1.25 0.92 11.93
N LEU A 132 -1.96 0.68 13.03
CA LEU A 132 -1.35 0.19 14.26
C LEU A 132 -0.85 -1.26 14.11
N ALA A 133 -1.56 -2.08 13.34
CA ALA A 133 -1.09 -3.40 12.98
C ALA A 133 0.20 -3.36 12.13
N ALA A 134 0.34 -2.35 11.26
CA ALA A 134 1.56 -2.16 10.48
C ALA A 134 2.72 -1.69 11.36
N VAL A 135 2.50 -0.71 12.23
CA VAL A 135 3.50 -0.26 13.20
C VAL A 135 3.94 -1.40 14.13
N SER A 136 2.99 -2.21 14.62
CA SER A 136 3.29 -3.39 15.45
C SER A 136 4.18 -4.39 14.70
N PHE A 137 3.90 -4.65 13.42
CA PHE A 137 4.70 -5.54 12.58
C PHE A 137 6.12 -4.98 12.36
N VAL A 138 6.26 -3.71 12.01
CA VAL A 138 7.56 -3.03 11.84
C VAL A 138 8.42 -3.16 13.10
N ARG A 139 7.83 -2.93 14.28
CA ARG A 139 8.52 -3.08 15.57
C ARG A 139 8.93 -4.53 15.88
N GLY A 140 8.15 -5.49 15.37
CA GLY A 140 8.46 -6.91 15.55
C GLY A 140 9.64 -7.38 14.71
N VAL A 141 9.86 -6.76 13.54
CA VAL A 141 10.93 -7.17 12.60
C VAL A 141 12.17 -6.28 12.68
N LYS A 142 12.02 -4.99 13.01
CA LYS A 142 13.14 -4.05 13.17
C LYS A 142 13.49 -3.88 14.65
N ARG A 143 14.76 -4.05 14.98
CA ARG A 143 15.24 -3.87 16.36
C ARG A 143 15.70 -2.44 16.60
N GLY A 144 15.16 -1.80 17.63
CA GLY A 144 15.52 -0.44 18.04
C GLY A 144 14.33 0.52 18.09
N PRO A 145 14.55 1.76 18.54
CA PRO A 145 13.53 2.79 18.61
C PRO A 145 12.96 3.13 17.22
N LEU A 146 11.65 3.35 17.12
CA LEU A 146 10.97 3.65 15.85
C LEU A 146 11.60 4.84 15.10
N ARG A 147 12.05 5.86 15.82
CA ARG A 147 12.70 7.05 15.24
C ARG A 147 14.05 6.75 14.54
N GLU A 148 14.70 5.63 14.87
CA GLU A 148 15.96 5.21 14.28
C GLU A 148 15.74 4.18 13.17
N THR A 149 14.76 3.30 13.36
CA THR A 149 14.47 2.20 12.44
C THR A 149 13.47 2.58 11.33
N SER A 150 12.65 3.60 11.58
CA SER A 150 11.60 4.09 10.66
C SER A 150 11.35 5.58 10.93
N PRO A 151 12.34 6.46 10.65
CA PRO A 151 12.25 7.90 10.93
C PRO A 151 11.05 8.55 10.24
N MET A 152 10.72 8.15 9.02
CA MET A 152 9.56 8.68 8.29
C MET A 152 8.24 8.43 9.04
N LEU A 153 8.02 7.24 9.61
CA LEU A 153 6.84 6.98 10.45
C LEU A 153 6.82 7.86 11.70
N SER A 154 8.01 8.07 12.31
CA SER A 154 8.14 8.96 13.45
C SER A 154 7.81 10.42 13.10
N ASP A 155 8.27 10.91 11.95
CA ASP A 155 7.98 12.27 11.48
C ASP A 155 6.51 12.45 11.16
N ILE A 156 5.90 11.50 10.45
CA ILE A 156 4.46 11.52 10.13
C ILE A 156 3.61 11.54 11.41
N SER A 157 4.05 10.89 12.48
CA SER A 157 3.33 10.86 13.75
C SER A 157 3.24 12.22 14.45
N GLN A 158 4.06 13.20 14.06
CA GLN A 158 4.00 14.57 14.58
C GLN A 158 2.81 15.36 14.01
N LEU A 159 2.16 14.87 12.98
CA LEU A 159 0.98 15.53 12.42
C LEU A 159 -0.18 15.54 13.43
N PRO A 160 -0.95 16.64 13.48
CA PRO A 160 -1.96 16.83 14.55
C PRO A 160 -3.19 15.94 14.41
N ALA A 161 -3.46 15.41 13.22
CA ALA A 161 -4.67 14.64 12.95
C ALA A 161 -4.47 13.63 11.81
N TRP A 162 -5.18 12.51 11.89
CA TRP A 162 -5.13 11.44 10.88
C TRP A 162 -5.55 11.88 9.48
N GLY A 163 -6.49 12.79 9.32
CA GLY A 163 -6.85 13.32 7.99
C GLY A 163 -5.70 14.02 7.28
N ARG A 164 -4.77 14.64 8.02
CA ARG A 164 -3.53 15.17 7.43
C ARG A 164 -2.55 14.06 7.04
N VAL A 165 -2.49 13.00 7.84
CA VAL A 165 -1.70 11.81 7.53
C VAL A 165 -2.23 11.15 6.25
N THR A 166 -3.54 10.90 6.16
CA THR A 166 -4.18 10.31 4.97
C THR A 166 -3.90 11.13 3.70
N ALA A 167 -4.14 12.45 3.77
CA ALA A 167 -3.90 13.33 2.61
C ALA A 167 -2.42 13.37 2.19
N GLY A 168 -1.50 13.32 3.15
CA GLY A 168 -0.05 13.23 2.89
C GLY A 168 0.34 11.90 2.26
N MET A 169 -0.17 10.80 2.79
CA MET A 169 0.09 9.45 2.29
C MET A 169 -0.51 9.20 0.91
N LEU A 170 -1.67 9.77 0.59
CA LEU A 170 -2.24 9.64 -0.75
C LEU A 170 -1.29 10.25 -1.79
N ARG A 171 -0.83 11.48 -1.58
CA ARG A 171 0.15 12.13 -2.46
C ARG A 171 1.48 11.36 -2.53
N MET A 172 1.92 10.83 -1.41
CA MET A 172 3.14 10.00 -1.37
C MET A 172 2.95 8.70 -2.16
N TYR A 173 1.78 8.04 -2.07
CA TYR A 173 1.47 6.84 -2.83
C TYR A 173 1.47 7.10 -4.34
N GLU A 174 0.86 8.21 -4.75
CA GLU A 174 0.88 8.65 -6.15
C GLU A 174 2.30 8.87 -6.66
N ALA A 175 3.14 9.58 -5.89
CA ALA A 175 4.50 9.91 -6.29
C ALA A 175 5.49 8.73 -6.18
N GLU A 176 5.44 7.98 -5.07
CA GLU A 176 6.45 6.99 -4.72
C GLU A 176 6.09 5.55 -5.13
N VAL A 177 4.84 5.29 -5.47
CA VAL A 177 4.38 3.98 -5.92
C VAL A 177 3.86 4.06 -7.35
N LEU A 178 2.76 4.78 -7.60
CA LEU A 178 2.14 4.80 -8.92
C LEU A 178 2.96 5.57 -9.97
N GLY A 179 3.64 6.64 -9.56
CA GLY A 179 4.48 7.47 -10.43
C GLY A 179 5.90 6.94 -10.66
N LYS A 180 6.31 5.86 -9.98
CA LYS A 180 7.65 5.28 -10.15
C LYS A 180 7.69 4.32 -11.33
N LEU A 181 8.51 4.64 -12.34
CA LEU A 181 8.70 3.78 -13.51
C LEU A 181 9.10 2.33 -13.15
N PRO A 182 9.99 2.06 -12.18
CA PRO A 182 10.32 0.69 -11.78
C PRO A 182 9.13 -0.13 -11.30
N ILE A 183 8.05 0.51 -10.87
CA ILE A 183 6.79 -0.13 -10.47
C ILE A 183 5.81 -0.13 -11.64
N ALA A 184 5.54 1.03 -12.24
CA ALA A 184 4.54 1.22 -13.30
C ALA A 184 4.83 0.38 -14.55
N GLN A 185 6.11 0.11 -14.87
CA GLN A 185 6.51 -0.71 -16.01
C GLN A 185 6.03 -2.17 -15.92
N HIS A 186 5.65 -2.65 -14.73
CA HIS A 186 5.13 -4.00 -14.53
C HIS A 186 3.61 -4.07 -14.63
N PHE A 187 2.91 -2.94 -14.70
CA PHE A 187 1.47 -2.92 -14.85
C PHE A 187 1.05 -3.31 -16.26
N GLN A 188 0.04 -4.16 -16.35
CA GLN A 188 -0.51 -4.66 -17.60
C GLN A 188 -1.68 -3.76 -18.04
N PHE A 189 -1.35 -2.65 -18.67
CA PHE A 189 -2.37 -1.74 -19.19
C PHE A 189 -3.10 -2.37 -20.37
N ALA A 190 -4.44 -2.38 -20.30
CA ALA A 190 -5.31 -2.93 -21.33
C ALA A 190 -6.69 -2.23 -21.29
N THR A 191 -7.79 -2.95 -21.43
CA THR A 191 -9.13 -2.33 -21.48
C THR A 191 -9.65 -1.94 -20.11
N LEU A 192 -9.30 -2.68 -19.05
CA LEU A 192 -9.74 -2.40 -17.68
C LEU A 192 -8.92 -1.28 -17.02
N LEU A 193 -7.61 -1.33 -17.16
CA LEU A 193 -6.70 -0.28 -16.72
C LEU A 193 -5.98 0.27 -17.94
N GLN A 194 -6.41 1.43 -18.40
CA GLN A 194 -5.85 2.07 -19.58
C GLN A 194 -4.60 2.87 -19.22
N PHE A 195 -3.61 2.86 -20.10
CA PHE A 195 -2.50 3.77 -20.03
C PHE A 195 -2.87 5.03 -20.79
N ASP A 196 -2.98 6.14 -20.07
CA ASP A 196 -3.19 7.47 -20.63
C ASP A 196 -1.89 8.26 -20.45
N PRO A 197 -1.05 8.34 -21.48
CA PRO A 197 0.18 9.12 -21.40
C PRO A 197 -0.18 10.60 -21.24
N GLN A 198 0.03 11.16 -20.06
CA GLN A 198 -0.03 12.61 -19.89
C GLN A 198 0.98 13.24 -20.85
N PRO A 199 0.62 14.29 -21.62
CA PRO A 199 1.58 15.02 -22.41
C PRO A 199 2.74 15.46 -21.49
N ALA A 200 3.97 15.20 -21.92
CA ALA A 200 5.14 15.66 -21.20
C ALA A 200 4.96 17.16 -20.91
N ALA A 201 5.09 17.55 -19.64
CA ALA A 201 5.06 18.98 -19.30
C ALA A 201 6.08 19.69 -20.19
N GLU A 202 5.63 20.66 -20.97
CA GLU A 202 6.53 21.46 -21.79
C GLU A 202 7.62 22.04 -20.88
N PRO A 203 8.90 21.94 -21.26
CA PRO A 203 9.95 22.57 -20.49
C PRO A 203 9.61 24.05 -20.35
N ALA A 204 9.61 24.56 -19.11
CA ALA A 204 9.35 25.96 -18.84
C ALA A 204 10.31 26.80 -19.71
N GLU A 205 9.82 27.38 -20.79
CA GLU A 205 10.55 28.41 -21.54
C GLU A 205 10.74 29.60 -20.59
N GLY A 206 11.97 29.92 -20.29
CA GLY A 206 12.29 31.21 -19.67
C GLY A 206 13.14 31.16 -18.41
N ALA A 207 14.39 30.72 -18.54
CA ALA A 207 15.43 31.19 -17.65
C ALA A 207 16.74 31.39 -18.44
N ALA A 208 16.66 32.31 -19.40
CA ALA A 208 17.85 32.86 -20.02
C ALA A 208 17.65 34.38 -20.06
N ALA A 209 18.16 35.09 -19.05
CA ALA A 209 18.59 36.48 -19.07
C ALA A 209 19.45 36.74 -17.83
#